data_f8cacf55f9188ffc74d1c6e0e19296d8
#
_entry.id   f8cacf55f9188ffc74d1c6e0e19296d8
#
_cell.length_a   1.000
_cell.length_b   1.000
_cell.length_c   1.000
_cell.angle_alpha   90.00
_cell.angle_beta   90.00
_cell.angle_gamma   90.00
#
_symmetry.space_group_name_H-M   'P 1'
#
loop_
_entity.id
_entity.type
_entity.pdbx_description
1 polymer ?
#
loop_
_entity_poly.entity_id
_entity_poly.type
_entity_poly.pdbx_seq_one_letter_code
_entity_poly.pdbx_strand_id
1 'polypeptide(L)'
;MLSTSSSSRPLPLRSSSRDRPSYILPEHHPSRASPLSSLFTLFTLSTLFTLMVPPASSAHPFASYAASLHPSTHHPTVSASSSTSPLVVVGSINADLVVRLDRLPKKGETVSSSPNSSLQFYPGGKGANQAVAASNLGHPTQFVGQVGQDMYAPLLREALRTRNIDTSMIHTVPDPATSSGIAFIMLQPDGENSIVIIGGANTSEEWQITDDVTSAIQSAGVVLLQREIPESVNVIFAKLATSARVPVILDAGGADTPLCSEMLSNVSILSPNETELHRLTGMPTRTEKECVKAAESLVHAGVNKVLVKLGSKGSLLVDIYGNVVRQKACAVDASCVVDTTGAGDCFTAAFAVAMLEGKGDAEAMAWASKAASLCIQRRGAIPSMPRRDEM
;
A
#
# COMPACT_ATOMS: atom_id res chain seq x y z
N MET A 1 59.65 -52.35 23.38
CA MET A 1 59.28 -53.50 24.28
C MET A 1 57.73 -53.59 24.22
N LEU A 2 57.24 -54.71 23.69
CA LEU A 2 55.98 -55.40 23.95
C LEU A 2 54.67 -54.55 23.85
N SER A 3 53.93 -54.56 22.71
CA SER A 3 53.00 -55.60 22.20
C SER A 3 51.94 -56.07 23.19
N THR A 4 50.69 -55.78 22.95
CA THR A 4 49.64 -56.81 22.90
C THR A 4 48.39 -56.27 22.22
N SER A 5 48.00 -56.99 21.14
CA SER A 5 46.74 -56.95 20.42
C SER A 5 45.67 -57.69 21.22
N SER A 6 44.42 -57.25 21.14
CA SER A 6 43.28 -58.17 21.29
C SER A 6 42.16 -57.79 20.36
N SER A 7 41.90 -58.70 19.45
CA SER A 7 40.76 -58.76 18.53
C SER A 7 39.53 -59.26 19.28
N SER A 8 38.37 -58.68 19.03
CA SER A 8 37.08 -59.32 19.28
C SER A 8 36.11 -59.08 18.11
N ARG A 9 35.65 -60.20 17.54
CA ARG A 9 34.68 -60.29 16.42
C ARG A 9 33.27 -59.93 16.90
N PRO A 10 32.42 -59.47 16.00
CA PRO A 10 31.01 -59.19 16.31
C PRO A 10 30.15 -60.42 16.14
N LEU A 11 29.14 -60.58 17.03
CA LEU A 11 28.07 -61.55 16.99
C LEU A 11 26.86 -61.05 16.13
N PRO A 12 26.03 -61.93 15.60
CA PRO A 12 25.05 -61.60 14.58
C PRO A 12 23.73 -61.04 15.16
N LEU A 13 23.14 -60.09 14.42
CA LEU A 13 21.83 -59.51 14.69
C LEU A 13 20.70 -60.50 14.39
N ARG A 14 19.84 -60.73 15.38
CA ARG A 14 18.56 -61.40 15.24
C ARG A 14 17.49 -60.41 14.69
N SER A 15 16.83 -60.77 13.63
CA SER A 15 15.61 -60.14 13.14
C SER A 15 14.43 -60.44 14.07
N SER A 16 13.74 -59.39 14.54
CA SER A 16 12.37 -59.53 15.06
C SER A 16 11.47 -58.49 14.33
N SER A 17 10.63 -59.06 13.49
CA SER A 17 9.45 -58.39 12.94
C SER A 17 8.51 -58.01 14.07
N ARG A 18 8.09 -56.74 14.13
CA ARG A 18 6.87 -56.34 14.80
C ARG A 18 6.15 -55.29 13.97
N ASP A 19 4.97 -55.65 13.63
CA ASP A 19 3.77 -55.02 13.10
C ASP A 19 3.69 -53.51 13.20
N ARG A 20 3.43 -52.89 12.05
CA ARG A 20 2.88 -51.53 11.95
C ARG A 20 1.36 -51.63 11.87
N PRO A 21 0.58 -50.85 12.62
CA PRO A 21 -0.83 -50.70 12.35
C PRO A 21 -1.03 -49.74 11.14
N SER A 22 -1.65 -50.27 10.13
CA SER A 22 -2.17 -49.57 8.97
C SER A 22 -3.42 -48.76 9.37
N TYR A 23 -3.37 -47.44 9.30
CA TYR A 23 -4.55 -46.61 9.32
C TYR A 23 -5.15 -46.58 7.91
N ILE A 24 -6.33 -47.17 7.78
CA ILE A 24 -7.18 -47.11 6.59
C ILE A 24 -7.95 -45.79 6.65
N LEU A 25 -7.77 -44.95 5.66
CA LEU A 25 -8.64 -43.80 5.42
C LEU A 25 -9.87 -44.25 4.64
N PRO A 26 -11.09 -43.82 4.93
CA PRO A 26 -12.27 -44.19 4.17
C PRO A 26 -12.30 -43.43 2.83
N GLU A 27 -12.48 -44.23 1.76
CA GLU A 27 -12.76 -43.71 0.42
C GLU A 27 -14.16 -43.10 0.37
N HIS A 28 -14.23 -41.85 -0.06
CA HIS A 28 -15.50 -41.19 -0.42
C HIS A 28 -15.90 -41.59 -1.85
N HIS A 29 -16.97 -42.38 -1.96
CA HIS A 29 -17.70 -42.58 -3.22
C HIS A 29 -18.51 -41.33 -3.58
N PRO A 30 -18.54 -40.91 -4.84
CA PRO A 30 -19.43 -39.84 -5.28
C PRO A 30 -20.85 -40.38 -5.48
N SER A 31 -21.82 -39.86 -4.76
CA SER A 31 -23.24 -40.11 -4.96
C SER A 31 -23.75 -39.36 -6.18
N ARG A 32 -24.42 -40.12 -7.05
CA ARG A 32 -25.13 -39.69 -8.26
C ARG A 32 -26.23 -38.69 -7.91
N ALA A 33 -26.23 -37.58 -8.62
CA ALA A 33 -27.35 -36.66 -8.68
C ALA A 33 -28.37 -37.16 -9.70
N SER A 34 -29.63 -37.25 -9.27
CA SER A 34 -30.80 -37.43 -10.16
C SER A 34 -31.41 -36.04 -10.47
N PRO A 35 -31.96 -35.85 -11.66
CA PRO A 35 -32.58 -34.61 -12.04
C PRO A 35 -34.05 -34.56 -11.68
N LEU A 36 -34.51 -33.47 -11.10
CA LEU A 36 -35.93 -33.11 -11.05
C LEU A 36 -36.11 -31.73 -11.67
N SER A 37 -36.81 -31.77 -12.76
CA SER A 37 -37.42 -30.69 -13.51
C SER A 37 -38.55 -30.04 -12.71
N SER A 38 -38.69 -28.74 -12.82
CA SER A 38 -39.97 -28.02 -12.99
C SER A 38 -39.76 -26.52 -13.01
N LEU A 39 -40.16 -26.07 -14.04
CA LEU A 39 -41.22 -25.16 -14.50
C LEU A 39 -40.92 -23.67 -14.41
N PHE A 40 -40.83 -23.18 -15.62
CA PHE A 40 -41.07 -21.81 -16.12
C PHE A 40 -42.18 -21.06 -15.39
N THR A 41 -41.95 -19.79 -15.10
CA THR A 41 -42.98 -18.75 -15.34
C THR A 41 -42.29 -17.47 -15.80
N LEU A 42 -42.37 -17.19 -17.06
CA LEU A 42 -42.16 -15.88 -17.71
C LEU A 42 -43.26 -14.93 -17.21
N PHE A 43 -42.87 -13.75 -16.74
CA PHE A 43 -43.73 -12.57 -16.79
C PHE A 43 -42.99 -11.48 -17.55
N THR A 44 -43.38 -11.31 -18.78
CA THR A 44 -43.13 -10.12 -19.61
C THR A 44 -44.14 -9.05 -19.19
N LEU A 45 -43.63 -7.89 -18.76
CA LEU A 45 -44.42 -6.67 -18.75
C LEU A 45 -43.69 -5.60 -19.57
N SER A 46 -44.17 -5.47 -20.79
CA SER A 46 -43.90 -4.40 -21.73
C SER A 46 -44.75 -3.19 -21.34
N THR A 47 -44.07 -2.07 -21.05
CA THR A 47 -44.77 -0.79 -21.00
C THR A 47 -44.04 0.22 -21.90
N LEU A 48 -44.64 0.49 -23.02
CA LEU A 48 -44.38 1.60 -23.93
C LEU A 48 -44.41 2.92 -23.12
N PHE A 49 -43.39 3.75 -23.28
CA PHE A 49 -43.49 5.18 -23.07
C PHE A 49 -43.07 5.89 -24.36
N THR A 50 -44.04 6.54 -24.94
CA THR A 50 -44.03 7.28 -26.19
C THR A 50 -43.16 8.53 -26.05
N LEU A 51 -42.25 8.74 -27.02
CA LEU A 51 -41.59 9.99 -27.25
C LEU A 51 -42.58 11.11 -27.57
N MET A 52 -42.43 12.24 -26.87
CA MET A 52 -42.87 13.55 -27.38
C MET A 52 -41.67 14.46 -27.48
N VAL A 53 -41.32 14.79 -28.71
CA VAL A 53 -40.39 15.85 -29.10
C VAL A 53 -41.22 17.07 -29.45
N PRO A 54 -40.95 18.27 -28.91
CA PRO A 54 -41.44 19.52 -29.52
C PRO A 54 -40.38 20.14 -30.43
N PRO A 55 -40.80 20.93 -31.44
CA PRO A 55 -39.95 21.33 -32.53
C PRO A 55 -39.11 22.58 -32.26
N ALA A 56 -38.05 22.70 -33.05
CA ALA A 56 -37.15 23.84 -33.13
C ALA A 56 -37.88 25.10 -33.68
N SER A 57 -37.55 26.26 -33.07
CA SER A 57 -37.84 27.56 -33.66
C SER A 57 -36.62 28.47 -33.55
N SER A 58 -36.15 28.80 -34.69
CA SER A 58 -35.27 29.78 -35.27
C SER A 58 -35.09 31.16 -34.61
N ALA A 59 -33.88 31.71 -34.93
CA ALA A 59 -33.51 33.09 -35.18
C ALA A 59 -32.74 33.87 -34.10
N HIS A 60 -31.47 34.16 -34.46
CA HIS A 60 -30.65 35.27 -33.92
C HIS A 60 -31.29 36.63 -34.22
N PRO A 61 -30.89 37.72 -33.50
CA PRO A 61 -29.78 38.52 -34.02
C PRO A 61 -28.76 39.06 -32.96
N PHE A 62 -27.60 39.38 -33.51
CA PHE A 62 -26.52 40.17 -32.91
C PHE A 62 -26.97 41.57 -32.49
N ALA A 63 -26.50 42.04 -31.32
CA ALA A 63 -26.27 43.46 -31.09
C ALA A 63 -25.14 43.67 -30.07
N SER A 64 -24.15 44.41 -30.47
CA SER A 64 -22.99 44.93 -29.74
C SER A 64 -23.39 45.87 -28.60
N TYR A 65 -22.74 45.71 -27.45
CA TYR A 65 -22.56 46.84 -26.50
C TYR A 65 -21.14 46.75 -25.91
N ALA A 66 -20.31 47.69 -26.38
CA ALA A 66 -19.09 48.06 -25.73
C ALA A 66 -19.41 49.20 -24.76
N ALA A 67 -19.16 49.00 -23.47
CA ALA A 67 -19.15 50.06 -22.49
C ALA A 67 -18.04 49.81 -21.46
N SER A 68 -17.13 50.76 -21.43
CA SER A 68 -16.05 51.06 -20.50
C SER A 68 -16.21 50.54 -19.07
N LEU A 69 -15.24 49.81 -18.59
CA LEU A 69 -15.04 49.57 -17.15
C LEU A 69 -13.62 49.96 -16.73
N HIS A 70 -13.54 50.98 -15.87
CA HIS A 70 -12.34 51.32 -15.11
C HIS A 70 -11.96 50.17 -14.17
N PRO A 71 -10.68 49.85 -13.97
CA PRO A 71 -10.25 48.84 -12.99
C PRO A 71 -10.25 49.46 -11.60
N SER A 72 -11.23 49.13 -10.76
CA SER A 72 -11.14 49.31 -9.33
C SER A 72 -10.37 48.13 -8.74
N THR A 73 -9.13 48.44 -8.33
CA THR A 73 -8.26 47.53 -7.56
C THR A 73 -8.79 47.39 -6.14
N HIS A 74 -9.69 46.47 -5.89
CA HIS A 74 -9.88 45.89 -4.58
C HIS A 74 -9.39 44.45 -4.62
N HIS A 75 -8.15 44.23 -4.19
CA HIS A 75 -7.68 42.92 -3.78
C HIS A 75 -8.41 42.57 -2.49
N PRO A 76 -9.21 41.49 -2.44
CA PRO A 76 -9.58 40.95 -1.17
C PRO A 76 -8.32 40.29 -0.59
N THR A 77 -7.79 40.91 0.48
CA THR A 77 -6.86 40.22 1.37
C THR A 77 -7.64 39.06 1.98
N VAL A 78 -7.50 37.89 1.37
CA VAL A 78 -7.87 36.64 1.99
C VAL A 78 -6.89 36.46 3.16
N SER A 79 -7.36 36.77 4.35
CA SER A 79 -6.71 36.36 5.59
C SER A 79 -6.72 34.82 5.55
N ALA A 80 -5.59 34.22 5.22
CA ALA A 80 -5.35 32.82 5.32
C ALA A 80 -5.37 32.42 6.80
N SER A 81 -6.51 32.04 7.32
CA SER A 81 -6.55 31.09 8.40
C SER A 81 -6.11 29.78 7.79
N SER A 82 -4.84 29.42 7.92
CA SER A 82 -4.28 28.16 7.47
C SER A 82 -4.79 27.02 8.37
N SER A 83 -6.04 26.61 8.20
CA SER A 83 -6.43 25.26 8.57
C SER A 83 -5.81 24.36 7.51
N THR A 84 -4.65 23.80 7.78
CA THR A 84 -4.03 22.82 6.91
C THR A 84 -4.93 21.59 6.90
N SER A 85 -5.57 21.33 5.73
CA SER A 85 -6.39 20.12 5.57
C SER A 85 -5.56 18.88 5.89
N PRO A 86 -6.06 17.93 6.68
CA PRO A 86 -5.29 16.77 7.09
C PRO A 86 -4.90 15.89 5.90
N LEU A 87 -3.80 15.18 6.02
CA LEU A 87 -3.46 14.05 5.17
C LEU A 87 -4.17 12.82 5.73
N VAL A 88 -4.97 12.14 4.91
CA VAL A 88 -5.65 10.91 5.31
C VAL A 88 -4.97 9.71 4.65
N VAL A 89 -4.56 8.76 5.46
CA VAL A 89 -4.04 7.47 4.98
C VAL A 89 -5.11 6.42 5.20
N VAL A 90 -5.51 5.74 4.12
CA VAL A 90 -6.35 4.54 4.20
C VAL A 90 -5.48 3.36 3.82
N GLY A 91 -5.32 2.39 4.72
CA GLY A 91 -4.41 1.29 4.40
C GLY A 91 -4.15 0.29 5.52
N SER A 92 -3.13 -0.50 5.29
CA SER A 92 -2.69 -1.59 6.14
C SER A 92 -1.97 -1.12 7.40
N ILE A 93 -2.15 -1.93 8.45
CA ILE A 93 -1.35 -1.87 9.67
C ILE A 93 -1.01 -3.30 10.09
N ASN A 94 0.29 -3.60 10.27
CA ASN A 94 0.79 -4.94 10.52
C ASN A 94 1.57 -5.04 11.84
N ALA A 95 1.48 -6.19 12.47
CA ALA A 95 2.44 -6.64 13.46
C ALA A 95 3.61 -7.34 12.73
N ASP A 96 4.74 -6.67 12.59
CA ASP A 96 5.93 -7.24 11.99
C ASP A 96 6.68 -8.05 13.05
N LEU A 97 6.67 -9.38 12.90
CA LEU A 97 7.29 -10.35 13.79
C LEU A 97 8.62 -10.79 13.18
N VAL A 98 9.72 -10.30 13.73
CA VAL A 98 11.06 -10.54 13.19
C VAL A 98 11.77 -11.61 14.01
N VAL A 99 12.19 -12.68 13.35
CA VAL A 99 13.07 -13.71 13.90
C VAL A 99 14.39 -13.73 13.14
N ARG A 100 15.51 -13.80 13.88
CA ARG A 100 16.84 -13.94 13.28
C ARG A 100 17.22 -15.40 13.20
N LEU A 101 17.63 -15.85 12.01
CA LEU A 101 18.03 -17.21 11.71
C LEU A 101 19.43 -17.18 11.08
N ASP A 102 20.24 -18.19 11.36
CA ASP A 102 21.54 -18.35 10.67
C ASP A 102 21.34 -18.74 9.20
N ARG A 103 20.23 -19.41 8.91
CA ARG A 103 19.75 -19.76 7.55
C ARG A 103 18.26 -20.11 7.56
N LEU A 104 17.66 -20.09 6.41
CA LEU A 104 16.27 -20.55 6.25
C LEU A 104 16.16 -22.10 6.41
N PRO A 105 15.05 -22.61 7.01
CA PRO A 105 14.79 -24.04 7.08
C PRO A 105 14.53 -24.64 5.69
N LYS A 106 15.02 -25.84 5.44
CA LYS A 106 14.64 -26.63 4.28
C LYS A 106 13.31 -27.35 4.53
N LYS A 107 12.69 -27.86 3.46
CA LYS A 107 11.44 -28.62 3.57
C LYS A 107 11.58 -29.78 4.57
N GLY A 108 10.71 -29.80 5.57
CA GLY A 108 10.68 -30.82 6.64
C GLY A 108 11.73 -30.63 7.74
N GLU A 109 12.46 -29.52 7.76
CA GLU A 109 13.48 -29.23 8.74
C GLU A 109 12.95 -28.33 9.86
N THR A 110 13.45 -28.54 11.07
CA THR A 110 13.27 -27.64 12.20
C THR A 110 14.60 -26.96 12.50
N VAL A 111 14.61 -25.64 12.54
CA VAL A 111 15.78 -24.82 12.91
C VAL A 111 15.47 -23.99 14.14
N SER A 112 16.49 -23.75 14.94
CA SER A 112 16.41 -22.79 16.05
C SER A 112 16.77 -21.39 15.57
N SER A 113 16.28 -20.37 16.26
CA SER A 113 16.74 -18.99 16.05
C SER A 113 18.24 -18.86 16.34
N SER A 114 18.86 -17.83 15.78
CA SER A 114 20.27 -17.51 16.07
C SER A 114 20.48 -17.33 17.57
N PRO A 115 21.66 -17.71 18.12
CA PRO A 115 21.95 -17.57 19.54
C PRO A 115 21.70 -16.16 20.06
N ASN A 116 21.11 -16.05 21.25
CA ASN A 116 20.72 -14.77 21.88
C ASN A 116 19.69 -13.94 21.07
N SER A 117 19.01 -14.54 20.10
CA SER A 117 17.92 -13.92 19.36
C SER A 117 16.58 -14.16 20.07
N SER A 118 15.74 -13.14 20.10
CA SER A 118 14.33 -13.24 20.51
C SER A 118 13.43 -12.84 19.37
N LEU A 119 12.18 -13.27 19.40
CA LEU A 119 11.15 -12.74 18.51
C LEU A 119 10.96 -11.25 18.82
N GLN A 120 11.14 -10.40 17.83
CA GLN A 120 10.97 -8.96 17.95
C GLN A 120 9.66 -8.54 17.29
N PHE A 121 8.93 -7.66 17.95
CA PHE A 121 7.72 -7.04 17.41
C PHE A 121 8.03 -5.60 17.00
N TYR A 122 7.58 -5.25 15.78
CA TYR A 122 7.58 -3.88 15.29
C TYR A 122 6.20 -3.58 14.68
N PRO A 123 5.67 -2.37 14.87
CA PRO A 123 4.54 -1.93 14.06
C PRO A 123 5.00 -1.67 12.63
N GLY A 124 4.20 -2.08 11.64
CA GLY A 124 4.50 -1.98 10.22
C GLY A 124 3.23 -1.91 9.38
N GLY A 125 3.34 -2.30 8.12
CA GLY A 125 2.33 -2.13 7.08
C GLY A 125 2.51 -0.80 6.35
N LYS A 126 2.33 -0.81 5.01
CA LYS A 126 2.59 0.38 4.17
C LYS A 126 1.74 1.58 4.56
N GLY A 127 0.46 1.36 4.90
CA GLY A 127 -0.41 2.43 5.40
C GLY A 127 0.14 3.08 6.67
N ALA A 128 0.47 2.27 7.67
CA ALA A 128 1.03 2.76 8.93
C ALA A 128 2.38 3.46 8.72
N ASN A 129 3.25 2.92 7.85
CA ASN A 129 4.54 3.53 7.50
C ASN A 129 4.36 4.94 6.92
N GLN A 130 3.45 5.09 5.95
CA GLN A 130 3.17 6.37 5.30
C GLN A 130 2.53 7.38 6.26
N ALA A 131 1.62 6.93 7.13
CA ALA A 131 1.01 7.78 8.14
C ALA A 131 2.05 8.33 9.12
N VAL A 132 2.96 7.44 9.59
CA VAL A 132 4.05 7.85 10.49
C VAL A 132 5.02 8.80 9.80
N ALA A 133 5.39 8.55 8.55
CA ALA A 133 6.25 9.45 7.79
C ALA A 133 5.63 10.84 7.64
N ALA A 134 4.35 10.93 7.29
CA ALA A 134 3.64 12.20 7.15
C ALA A 134 3.55 12.97 8.47
N SER A 135 3.18 12.29 9.56
CA SER A 135 3.08 12.91 10.89
C SER A 135 4.44 13.35 11.43
N ASN A 136 5.49 12.53 11.28
CA ASN A 136 6.86 12.92 11.67
C ASN A 136 7.36 14.15 10.90
N LEU A 137 6.93 14.32 9.65
CA LEU A 137 7.19 15.50 8.83
C LEU A 137 6.33 16.71 9.22
N GLY A 138 5.56 16.60 10.30
CA GLY A 138 4.83 17.72 10.92
C GLY A 138 3.48 18.03 10.28
N HIS A 139 2.92 17.12 9.45
CA HIS A 139 1.61 17.34 8.84
C HIS A 139 0.49 16.65 9.65
N PRO A 140 -0.65 17.31 9.92
CA PRO A 140 -1.80 16.68 10.56
C PRO A 140 -2.22 15.44 9.78
N THR A 141 -2.22 14.27 10.43
CA THR A 141 -2.42 12.99 9.78
C THR A 141 -3.50 12.18 10.48
N GLN A 142 -4.41 11.61 9.69
CA GLN A 142 -5.47 10.72 10.13
C GLN A 142 -5.28 9.35 9.49
N PHE A 143 -5.62 8.29 10.20
CA PHE A 143 -5.47 6.92 9.71
C PHE A 143 -6.79 6.17 9.73
N VAL A 144 -7.20 5.68 8.57
CA VAL A 144 -8.34 4.76 8.38
C VAL A 144 -7.79 3.37 8.13
N GLY A 145 -8.16 2.41 8.98
CA GLY A 145 -7.63 1.06 8.91
C GLY A 145 -8.41 0.06 9.73
N GLN A 146 -7.94 -1.18 9.74
CA GLN A 146 -8.56 -2.25 10.51
C GLN A 146 -7.54 -3.08 11.29
N VAL A 147 -7.97 -3.59 12.46
CA VAL A 147 -7.23 -4.54 13.29
C VAL A 147 -8.17 -5.68 13.72
N GLY A 148 -7.60 -6.82 14.10
CA GLY A 148 -8.33 -7.94 14.67
C GLY A 148 -8.63 -7.76 16.15
N GLN A 149 -9.23 -8.81 16.76
CA GLN A 149 -9.46 -8.90 18.21
C GLN A 149 -8.34 -9.66 18.92
N ASP A 150 -7.09 -9.26 18.68
CA ASP A 150 -5.91 -9.94 19.20
C ASP A 150 -5.01 -9.04 20.05
N MET A 151 -3.94 -9.63 20.59
CA MET A 151 -2.99 -8.92 21.45
C MET A 151 -2.22 -7.81 20.72
N TYR A 152 -2.17 -7.83 19.40
CA TYR A 152 -1.44 -6.82 18.60
C TYR A 152 -2.26 -5.55 18.39
N ALA A 153 -3.59 -5.67 18.32
CA ALA A 153 -4.49 -4.53 18.05
C ALA A 153 -4.23 -3.31 18.95
N PRO A 154 -4.15 -3.41 20.29
CA PRO A 154 -3.85 -2.27 21.15
C PRO A 154 -2.43 -1.72 20.91
N LEU A 155 -1.45 -2.57 20.64
CA LEU A 155 -0.06 -2.16 20.40
C LEU A 155 0.07 -1.37 19.09
N LEU A 156 -0.65 -1.81 18.05
CA LEU A 156 -0.66 -1.15 16.74
C LEU A 156 -1.32 0.23 16.81
N ARG A 157 -2.47 0.34 17.49
CA ARG A 157 -3.14 1.64 17.72
C ARG A 157 -2.23 2.60 18.50
N GLU A 158 -1.62 2.13 19.57
CA GLU A 158 -0.74 2.94 20.42
C GLU A 158 0.50 3.40 19.66
N ALA A 159 1.05 2.56 18.78
CA ALA A 159 2.19 2.92 17.94
C ALA A 159 1.92 4.12 17.02
N LEU A 160 0.71 4.26 16.51
CA LEU A 160 0.28 5.42 15.72
C LEU A 160 -0.09 6.61 16.61
N ARG A 161 -0.85 6.39 17.67
CA ARG A 161 -1.29 7.42 18.60
C ARG A 161 -0.12 8.20 19.22
N THR A 162 0.94 7.49 19.63
CA THR A 162 2.16 8.10 20.20
C THR A 162 2.94 8.95 19.20
N ARG A 163 2.57 8.91 17.93
CA ARG A 163 3.11 9.72 16.84
C ARG A 163 2.16 10.79 16.36
N ASN A 164 1.19 11.19 17.21
CA ASN A 164 0.20 12.24 16.93
C ASN A 164 -0.66 11.97 15.68
N ILE A 165 -0.91 10.69 15.35
CA ILE A 165 -1.82 10.29 14.29
C ILE A 165 -3.20 10.06 14.92
N ASP A 166 -4.24 10.63 14.30
CA ASP A 166 -5.61 10.34 14.70
C ASP A 166 -5.96 8.89 14.31
N THR A 167 -6.25 8.08 15.32
CA THR A 167 -6.54 6.65 15.20
C THR A 167 -8.02 6.32 15.48
N SER A 168 -8.89 7.33 15.57
CA SER A 168 -10.32 7.15 15.87
C SER A 168 -11.04 6.31 14.82
N MET A 169 -10.55 6.31 13.58
CA MET A 169 -11.10 5.57 12.44
C MET A 169 -10.39 4.22 12.18
N ILE A 170 -9.68 3.68 13.15
CA ILE A 170 -9.21 2.30 13.10
C ILE A 170 -10.33 1.42 13.65
N HIS A 171 -10.93 0.58 12.84
CA HIS A 171 -11.98 -0.34 13.27
C HIS A 171 -11.38 -1.66 13.77
N THR A 172 -12.13 -2.34 14.64
CA THR A 172 -11.83 -3.72 15.02
C THR A 172 -12.81 -4.62 14.29
N VAL A 173 -12.28 -5.56 13.51
CA VAL A 173 -13.10 -6.56 12.81
C VAL A 173 -13.83 -7.41 13.86
N PRO A 174 -15.16 -7.55 13.77
CA PRO A 174 -15.94 -8.22 14.81
C PRO A 174 -15.73 -9.74 14.88
N ASP A 175 -15.29 -10.38 13.79
CA ASP A 175 -15.00 -11.81 13.76
C ASP A 175 -13.74 -12.12 14.62
N PRO A 176 -13.90 -12.90 15.71
CA PRO A 176 -12.79 -13.24 16.59
C PRO A 176 -11.75 -14.17 15.95
N ALA A 177 -12.06 -14.80 14.81
CA ALA A 177 -11.10 -15.60 14.05
C ALA A 177 -10.20 -14.75 13.16
N THR A 178 -10.54 -13.47 12.94
CA THR A 178 -9.77 -12.54 12.13
C THR A 178 -8.69 -11.87 12.98
N SER A 179 -7.43 -12.18 12.70
CA SER A 179 -6.27 -11.53 13.33
C SER A 179 -6.04 -10.12 12.77
N SER A 180 -5.27 -9.29 13.48
CA SER A 180 -4.61 -8.13 12.87
C SER A 180 -3.70 -8.58 11.71
N GLY A 181 -3.32 -7.68 10.82
CA GLY A 181 -2.30 -7.98 9.81
C GLY A 181 -0.98 -8.38 10.47
N ILE A 182 -0.32 -9.41 9.96
CA ILE A 182 0.96 -9.90 10.48
C ILE A 182 1.93 -10.07 9.31
N ALA A 183 3.15 -9.56 9.47
CA ALA A 183 4.29 -9.92 8.64
C ALA A 183 5.25 -10.78 9.47
N PHE A 184 5.44 -12.04 9.10
CA PHE A 184 6.43 -12.90 9.73
C PHE A 184 7.74 -12.82 8.93
N ILE A 185 8.76 -12.22 9.54
CA ILE A 185 10.01 -11.86 8.86
C ILE A 185 11.14 -12.72 9.38
N MET A 186 11.71 -13.54 8.53
CA MET A 186 12.90 -14.35 8.78
C MET A 186 14.12 -13.61 8.24
N LEU A 187 14.99 -13.12 9.13
CA LEU A 187 16.15 -12.31 8.78
C LEU A 187 17.45 -13.12 8.94
N GLN A 188 18.25 -13.19 7.87
CA GLN A 188 19.55 -13.86 7.83
C GLN A 188 20.71 -12.90 8.14
N PRO A 189 21.92 -13.42 8.50
CA PRO A 189 23.06 -12.59 8.89
C PRO A 189 23.60 -11.67 7.79
N ASP A 190 23.41 -12.05 6.52
CA ASP A 190 23.78 -11.28 5.34
C ASP A 190 22.80 -10.13 5.03
N GLY A 191 21.70 -10.02 5.77
CA GLY A 191 20.65 -9.03 5.58
C GLY A 191 19.52 -9.49 4.65
N GLU A 192 19.65 -10.67 4.02
CA GLU A 192 18.56 -11.26 3.24
C GLU A 192 17.39 -11.62 4.17
N ASN A 193 16.18 -11.45 3.67
CA ASN A 193 14.98 -11.77 4.41
C ASN A 193 13.99 -12.62 3.58
N SER A 194 13.16 -13.35 4.30
CA SER A 194 11.98 -14.02 3.74
C SER A 194 10.77 -13.64 4.56
N ILE A 195 9.72 -13.23 3.89
CA ILE A 195 8.54 -12.65 4.54
C ILE A 195 7.31 -13.45 4.17
N VAL A 196 6.51 -13.77 5.19
CA VAL A 196 5.16 -14.33 5.02
C VAL A 196 4.16 -13.30 5.53
N ILE A 197 3.24 -12.88 4.67
CA ILE A 197 2.18 -11.93 5.04
C ILE A 197 0.89 -12.69 5.35
N ILE A 198 0.30 -12.37 6.48
CA ILE A 198 -1.05 -12.75 6.87
C ILE A 198 -1.86 -11.47 6.86
N GLY A 199 -2.71 -11.28 5.86
CA GLY A 199 -3.46 -10.03 5.66
C GLY A 199 -4.40 -9.72 6.84
N GLY A 200 -5.06 -10.75 7.38
CA GLY A 200 -5.96 -10.59 8.52
C GLY A 200 -7.00 -9.51 8.29
N ALA A 201 -7.17 -8.63 9.26
CA ALA A 201 -8.11 -7.52 9.18
C ALA A 201 -7.86 -6.58 8.00
N ASN A 202 -6.62 -6.40 7.55
CA ASN A 202 -6.33 -5.56 6.38
C ASN A 202 -7.01 -6.06 5.11
N THR A 203 -7.13 -7.39 4.95
CA THR A 203 -7.73 -8.03 3.76
C THR A 203 -9.16 -8.49 3.95
N SER A 204 -9.78 -8.18 5.10
CA SER A 204 -11.21 -8.39 5.32
C SER A 204 -12.03 -7.54 4.35
N GLU A 205 -13.16 -8.06 3.89
CA GLU A 205 -14.13 -7.31 3.07
C GLU A 205 -15.04 -6.39 3.93
N GLU A 206 -14.93 -6.44 5.25
CA GLU A 206 -15.81 -5.75 6.20
C GLU A 206 -15.33 -4.32 6.53
N TRP A 207 -14.88 -3.56 5.53
CA TRP A 207 -14.47 -2.17 5.76
C TRP A 207 -15.68 -1.28 6.02
N GLN A 208 -15.66 -0.61 7.16
CA GLN A 208 -16.74 0.29 7.56
C GLN A 208 -16.51 1.70 7.02
N ILE A 209 -17.46 2.21 6.24
CA ILE A 209 -17.46 3.58 5.74
C ILE A 209 -18.50 4.36 6.52
N THR A 210 -18.12 4.78 7.72
CA THR A 210 -18.96 5.59 8.61
C THR A 210 -19.04 7.04 8.11
N ASP A 211 -19.95 7.83 8.69
CA ASP A 211 -20.05 9.26 8.39
C ASP A 211 -18.75 10.01 8.75
N ASP A 212 -18.08 9.61 9.84
CA ASP A 212 -16.81 10.18 10.26
C ASP A 212 -15.71 9.90 9.23
N VAL A 213 -15.60 8.64 8.75
CA VAL A 213 -14.67 8.25 7.70
C VAL A 213 -14.96 9.03 6.41
N THR A 214 -16.24 9.13 6.03
CA THR A 214 -16.67 9.88 4.85
C THR A 214 -16.27 11.36 4.95
N SER A 215 -16.55 11.97 6.10
CA SER A 215 -16.22 13.38 6.36
C SER A 215 -14.70 13.62 6.36
N ALA A 216 -13.92 12.71 6.95
CA ALA A 216 -12.46 12.77 6.95
C ALA A 216 -11.88 12.74 5.53
N ILE A 217 -12.34 11.80 4.70
CA ILE A 217 -11.90 11.68 3.29
C ILE A 217 -12.28 12.93 2.49
N GLN A 218 -13.51 13.43 2.64
CA GLN A 218 -14.01 14.58 1.88
C GLN A 218 -13.35 15.91 2.29
N SER A 219 -12.86 16.01 3.52
CA SER A 219 -12.16 17.22 4.02
C SER A 219 -10.63 17.12 3.94
N ALA A 220 -10.10 15.97 3.50
CA ALA A 220 -8.66 15.76 3.37
C ALA A 220 -8.01 16.71 2.36
N GLY A 221 -6.76 17.06 2.60
CA GLY A 221 -5.93 17.72 1.58
C GLY A 221 -5.42 16.74 0.52
N VAL A 222 -5.18 15.48 0.92
CA VAL A 222 -4.80 14.36 0.06
C VAL A 222 -5.16 13.04 0.75
N VAL A 223 -5.50 12.03 -0.04
CA VAL A 223 -5.67 10.64 0.43
C VAL A 223 -4.53 9.78 -0.09
N LEU A 224 -3.86 9.05 0.81
CA LEU A 224 -2.85 8.05 0.47
C LEU A 224 -3.46 6.64 0.55
N LEU A 225 -3.25 5.86 -0.49
CA LEU A 225 -3.66 4.46 -0.61
C LEU A 225 -2.44 3.59 -0.94
N GLN A 226 -2.50 2.31 -0.56
CA GLN A 226 -1.50 1.29 -0.90
C GLN A 226 -2.23 0.01 -1.31
N ARG A 227 -1.49 -0.98 -1.81
CA ARG A 227 -2.10 -2.21 -2.32
C ARG A 227 -1.97 -3.40 -1.35
N GLU A 228 -2.07 -3.12 -0.05
CA GLU A 228 -2.09 -4.15 1.01
C GLU A 228 -3.49 -4.33 1.64
N ILE A 229 -4.50 -3.66 1.07
CA ILE A 229 -5.92 -3.85 1.37
C ILE A 229 -6.66 -4.24 0.09
N PRO A 230 -7.91 -4.75 0.14
CA PRO A 230 -8.63 -5.15 -1.07
C PRO A 230 -8.76 -4.01 -2.07
N GLU A 231 -8.57 -4.31 -3.36
CA GLU A 231 -8.67 -3.30 -4.41
C GLU A 231 -10.08 -2.70 -4.49
N SER A 232 -11.13 -3.51 -4.23
CA SER A 232 -12.52 -3.06 -4.10
C SER A 232 -12.66 -1.93 -3.08
N VAL A 233 -12.01 -2.05 -1.95
CA VAL A 233 -11.99 -1.05 -0.86
C VAL A 233 -11.23 0.20 -1.32
N ASN A 234 -10.05 0.05 -1.92
CA ASN A 234 -9.28 1.17 -2.47
C ASN A 234 -10.10 1.97 -3.50
N VAL A 235 -10.84 1.29 -4.38
CA VAL A 235 -11.72 1.93 -5.38
C VAL A 235 -12.81 2.77 -4.69
N ILE A 236 -13.44 2.25 -3.64
CA ILE A 236 -14.48 2.99 -2.92
C ILE A 236 -13.91 4.29 -2.32
N PHE A 237 -12.77 4.20 -1.62
CA PHE A 237 -12.12 5.37 -1.03
C PHE A 237 -11.61 6.37 -2.07
N ALA A 238 -11.05 5.88 -3.18
CA ALA A 238 -10.61 6.73 -4.28
C ALA A 238 -11.77 7.51 -4.91
N LYS A 239 -12.92 6.86 -5.14
CA LYS A 239 -14.14 7.52 -5.63
C LYS A 239 -14.68 8.54 -4.64
N LEU A 240 -14.71 8.20 -3.36
CA LEU A 240 -15.17 9.12 -2.33
C LEU A 240 -14.31 10.39 -2.30
N ALA A 241 -12.98 10.25 -2.36
CA ALA A 241 -12.05 11.37 -2.41
C ALA A 241 -12.23 12.21 -3.69
N THR A 242 -12.24 11.57 -4.86
CA THR A 242 -12.36 12.27 -6.15
C THR A 242 -13.70 12.97 -6.31
N SER A 243 -14.80 12.44 -5.77
CA SER A 243 -16.11 13.09 -5.75
C SER A 243 -16.09 14.42 -4.98
N ALA A 244 -15.24 14.53 -3.98
CA ALA A 244 -14.99 15.76 -3.20
C ALA A 244 -13.81 16.59 -3.78
N ARG A 245 -13.24 16.21 -4.93
CA ARG A 245 -12.07 16.84 -5.54
C ARG A 245 -10.79 16.75 -4.70
N VAL A 246 -10.72 15.77 -3.82
CA VAL A 246 -9.54 15.48 -3.02
C VAL A 246 -8.59 14.61 -3.86
N PRO A 247 -7.31 14.99 -4.03
CA PRO A 247 -6.36 14.20 -4.78
C PRO A 247 -6.05 12.88 -4.07
N VAL A 248 -5.87 11.82 -4.88
CA VAL A 248 -5.53 10.46 -4.42
C VAL A 248 -4.14 10.11 -4.91
N ILE A 249 -3.27 9.70 -4.00
CA ILE A 249 -1.96 9.13 -4.32
C ILE A 249 -2.02 7.64 -3.98
N LEU A 250 -1.80 6.78 -4.97
CA LEU A 250 -1.71 5.33 -4.80
C LEU A 250 -0.26 4.89 -4.87
N ASP A 251 0.29 4.40 -3.76
CA ASP A 251 1.53 3.63 -3.78
C ASP A 251 1.26 2.26 -4.40
N ALA A 252 2.02 1.89 -5.42
CA ALA A 252 1.79 0.65 -6.16
C ALA A 252 2.29 -0.61 -5.45
N GLY A 253 2.94 -0.45 -4.30
CA GLY A 253 3.47 -1.56 -3.50
C GLY A 253 2.37 -2.35 -2.80
N GLY A 254 2.54 -3.67 -2.77
CA GLY A 254 1.60 -4.65 -2.20
C GLY A 254 1.21 -5.71 -3.22
N ALA A 255 -0.05 -5.75 -3.63
CA ALA A 255 -0.55 -6.75 -4.58
C ALA A 255 0.12 -6.67 -5.97
N ASP A 256 0.37 -7.82 -6.58
CA ASP A 256 1.06 -7.95 -7.87
C ASP A 256 0.11 -7.97 -9.08
N THR A 257 -1.21 -7.88 -8.86
CA THR A 257 -2.23 -7.89 -9.91
C THR A 257 -2.27 -6.57 -10.69
N PRO A 258 -2.72 -6.53 -11.94
CA PRO A 258 -3.03 -5.29 -12.65
C PRO A 258 -4.06 -4.46 -11.89
N LEU A 259 -4.04 -3.14 -12.07
CA LEU A 259 -5.09 -2.25 -11.55
C LEU A 259 -6.29 -2.25 -12.49
N CYS A 260 -7.50 -2.26 -11.92
CA CYS A 260 -8.73 -2.11 -12.71
C CYS A 260 -8.86 -0.68 -13.25
N SER A 261 -9.59 -0.52 -14.36
CA SER A 261 -9.80 0.79 -15.00
C SER A 261 -10.45 1.81 -14.07
N GLU A 262 -11.32 1.33 -13.21
CA GLU A 262 -12.00 2.16 -12.21
C GLU A 262 -11.03 2.75 -11.19
N MET A 263 -10.05 1.95 -10.73
CA MET A 263 -8.99 2.46 -9.85
C MET A 263 -8.12 3.48 -10.59
N LEU A 264 -7.66 3.17 -11.80
CA LEU A 264 -6.81 4.06 -12.60
C LEU A 264 -7.46 5.44 -12.84
N SER A 265 -8.77 5.47 -13.09
CA SER A 265 -9.53 6.71 -13.33
C SER A 265 -9.73 7.59 -12.09
N ASN A 266 -9.52 7.03 -10.89
CA ASN A 266 -9.69 7.74 -9.62
C ASN A 266 -8.37 8.02 -8.90
N VAL A 267 -7.23 7.76 -9.55
CA VAL A 267 -5.89 8.05 -9.00
C VAL A 267 -5.32 9.32 -9.62
N SER A 268 -5.03 10.30 -8.79
CA SER A 268 -4.36 11.53 -9.22
C SER A 268 -2.87 11.29 -9.47
N ILE A 269 -2.21 10.52 -8.60
CA ILE A 269 -0.79 10.20 -8.72
C ILE A 269 -0.60 8.72 -8.37
N LEU A 270 -0.06 7.95 -9.30
CA LEU A 270 0.37 6.57 -9.08
C LEU A 270 1.87 6.53 -8.82
N SER A 271 2.29 5.91 -7.72
CA SER A 271 3.70 5.92 -7.26
C SER A 271 4.30 4.50 -7.25
N PRO A 272 4.71 3.96 -8.40
CA PRO A 272 5.42 2.68 -8.50
C PRO A 272 6.95 2.84 -8.34
N ASN A 273 7.63 1.74 -7.96
CA ASN A 273 9.04 1.54 -8.29
C ASN A 273 9.21 0.86 -9.67
N GLU A 274 10.45 0.60 -10.10
CA GLU A 274 10.74 -0.01 -11.40
C GLU A 274 10.07 -1.40 -11.55
N THR A 275 10.10 -2.22 -10.50
CA THR A 275 9.51 -3.57 -10.52
C THR A 275 7.98 -3.52 -10.52
N GLU A 276 7.40 -2.67 -9.70
CA GLU A 276 5.95 -2.44 -9.64
C GLU A 276 5.43 -1.89 -10.98
N LEU A 277 6.15 -0.94 -11.58
CA LEU A 277 5.81 -0.40 -12.90
C LEU A 277 5.82 -1.49 -13.98
N HIS A 278 6.84 -2.37 -13.95
CA HIS A 278 6.90 -3.53 -14.84
C HIS A 278 5.69 -4.46 -14.67
N ARG A 279 5.33 -4.79 -13.43
CA ARG A 279 4.19 -5.67 -13.13
C ARG A 279 2.85 -5.07 -13.57
N LEU A 280 2.66 -3.78 -13.36
CA LEU A 280 1.44 -3.07 -13.73
C LEU A 280 1.24 -2.98 -15.25
N THR A 281 2.32 -2.85 -16.02
CA THR A 281 2.26 -2.57 -17.45
C THR A 281 2.64 -3.75 -18.35
N GLY A 282 3.36 -4.73 -17.81
CA GLY A 282 4.01 -5.79 -18.59
C GLY A 282 5.17 -5.29 -19.46
N MET A 283 5.50 -4.00 -19.40
CA MET A 283 6.52 -3.35 -20.22
C MET A 283 7.91 -3.42 -19.54
N PRO A 284 9.02 -3.39 -20.31
CA PRO A 284 10.35 -3.32 -19.74
C PRO A 284 10.58 -1.99 -19.01
N THR A 285 11.33 -2.03 -17.90
CA THR A 285 11.61 -0.88 -17.01
C THR A 285 13.08 -0.82 -16.58
N ARG A 286 14.00 -1.38 -17.38
CA ARG A 286 15.43 -1.47 -17.06
C ARG A 286 16.16 -0.14 -17.26
N THR A 287 15.68 0.67 -18.18
CA THR A 287 16.23 1.98 -18.52
C THR A 287 15.23 3.07 -18.22
N GLU A 288 15.71 4.29 -18.01
CA GLU A 288 14.85 5.45 -17.79
C GLU A 288 13.85 5.65 -18.93
N LYS A 289 14.30 5.48 -20.20
CA LYS A 289 13.43 5.59 -21.37
C LYS A 289 12.31 4.55 -21.37
N GLU A 290 12.60 3.35 -20.93
CA GLU A 290 11.59 2.30 -20.77
C GLU A 290 10.60 2.64 -19.64
N CYS A 291 11.10 3.14 -18.51
CA CYS A 291 10.25 3.61 -17.40
C CYS A 291 9.33 4.75 -17.85
N VAL A 292 9.82 5.72 -18.62
CA VAL A 292 8.98 6.80 -19.17
C VAL A 292 7.87 6.22 -20.04
N LYS A 293 8.16 5.32 -20.99
CA LYS A 293 7.14 4.69 -21.85
C LYS A 293 6.12 3.89 -21.06
N ALA A 294 6.57 3.14 -20.06
CA ALA A 294 5.67 2.38 -19.19
C ALA A 294 4.79 3.31 -18.36
N ALA A 295 5.32 4.42 -17.86
CA ALA A 295 4.55 5.43 -17.13
C ALA A 295 3.53 6.13 -18.06
N GLU A 296 3.91 6.49 -19.29
CA GLU A 296 3.01 7.04 -20.31
C GLU A 296 1.81 6.11 -20.59
N SER A 297 2.02 4.80 -20.62
CA SER A 297 0.94 3.84 -20.82
C SER A 297 -0.11 3.87 -19.69
N LEU A 298 0.31 4.09 -18.44
CA LEU A 298 -0.60 4.24 -17.29
C LEU A 298 -1.30 5.60 -17.30
N VAL A 299 -0.63 6.64 -17.76
CA VAL A 299 -1.26 7.95 -17.99
C VAL A 299 -2.36 7.82 -19.03
N HIS A 300 -2.10 7.15 -20.16
CA HIS A 300 -3.12 6.88 -21.19
C HIS A 300 -4.26 5.99 -20.67
N ALA A 301 -4.01 5.16 -19.66
CA ALA A 301 -5.03 4.33 -19.02
C ALA A 301 -5.90 5.08 -17.99
N GLY A 302 -5.62 6.37 -17.72
CA GLY A 302 -6.50 7.24 -16.91
C GLY A 302 -5.85 7.88 -15.69
N VAL A 303 -4.59 7.58 -15.36
CA VAL A 303 -3.89 8.21 -14.24
C VAL A 303 -3.40 9.61 -14.62
N ASN A 304 -3.60 10.62 -13.77
CA ASN A 304 -3.16 11.97 -14.12
C ASN A 304 -1.64 12.14 -14.11
N LYS A 305 -0.93 11.54 -13.13
CA LYS A 305 0.53 11.57 -13.03
C LYS A 305 1.06 10.20 -12.58
N VAL A 306 2.20 9.79 -13.10
CA VAL A 306 2.92 8.59 -12.65
C VAL A 306 4.29 9.00 -12.11
N LEU A 307 4.50 8.77 -10.81
CA LEU A 307 5.71 9.13 -10.05
C LEU A 307 6.55 7.87 -9.82
N VAL A 308 7.53 7.62 -10.69
CA VAL A 308 8.34 6.40 -10.65
C VAL A 308 9.54 6.58 -9.72
N LYS A 309 9.67 5.69 -8.73
CA LYS A 309 10.81 5.60 -7.81
C LYS A 309 11.90 4.72 -8.44
N LEU A 310 13.10 5.27 -8.66
CA LEU A 310 14.22 4.61 -9.35
C LEU A 310 15.36 4.25 -8.38
N GLY A 311 15.10 4.15 -7.08
CA GLY A 311 16.08 3.87 -6.04
C GLY A 311 17.23 4.89 -6.05
N SER A 312 18.47 4.41 -6.11
CA SER A 312 19.68 5.27 -6.12
C SER A 312 19.81 6.16 -7.36
N LYS A 313 19.03 5.91 -8.42
CA LYS A 313 18.99 6.75 -9.63
C LYS A 313 18.08 7.97 -9.46
N GLY A 314 17.24 8.01 -8.41
CA GLY A 314 16.30 9.09 -8.12
C GLY A 314 14.86 8.76 -8.44
N SER A 315 14.17 9.67 -9.11
CA SER A 315 12.76 9.50 -9.48
C SER A 315 12.44 10.27 -10.76
N LEU A 316 11.35 9.88 -11.43
CA LEU A 316 10.78 10.60 -12.55
C LEU A 316 9.25 10.69 -12.40
N LEU A 317 8.67 11.77 -12.92
CA LEU A 317 7.24 11.97 -12.93
C LEU A 317 6.80 12.27 -14.36
N VAL A 318 5.79 11.55 -14.84
CA VAL A 318 5.17 11.75 -16.15
C VAL A 318 3.74 12.21 -15.95
N ASP A 319 3.33 13.29 -16.61
CA ASP A 319 1.98 13.85 -16.52
C ASP A 319 1.14 13.62 -17.79
N ILE A 320 -0.14 14.02 -17.73
CA ILE A 320 -1.10 13.89 -18.84
C ILE A 320 -0.74 14.71 -20.09
N TYR A 321 0.18 15.66 -19.98
CA TYR A 321 0.65 16.48 -21.11
C TYR A 321 1.91 15.92 -21.76
N GLY A 322 2.42 14.79 -21.25
CA GLY A 322 3.69 14.17 -21.69
C GLY A 322 4.91 14.87 -21.14
N ASN A 323 4.79 15.77 -20.16
CA ASN A 323 5.94 16.36 -19.50
C ASN A 323 6.61 15.30 -18.60
N VAL A 324 7.94 15.31 -18.60
CA VAL A 324 8.76 14.40 -17.79
C VAL A 324 9.65 15.22 -16.87
N VAL A 325 9.33 15.23 -15.57
CA VAL A 325 10.16 15.82 -14.53
C VAL A 325 11.11 14.74 -13.98
N ARG A 326 12.38 15.10 -13.76
CA ARG A 326 13.40 14.19 -13.25
C ARG A 326 14.05 14.77 -12.01
N GLN A 327 14.22 13.93 -11.00
CA GLN A 327 14.91 14.28 -9.77
C GLN A 327 15.99 13.25 -9.47
N LYS A 328 17.22 13.68 -9.31
CA LYS A 328 18.30 12.81 -8.85
C LYS A 328 18.07 12.41 -7.39
N ALA A 329 18.53 11.21 -7.04
CA ALA A 329 18.54 10.80 -5.64
C ALA A 329 19.40 11.75 -4.79
N CYS A 330 18.98 11.99 -3.55
CA CYS A 330 19.86 12.59 -2.57
C CYS A 330 21.04 11.65 -2.31
N ALA A 331 22.26 12.16 -2.44
CA ALA A 331 23.45 11.34 -2.30
C ALA A 331 23.60 10.84 -0.85
N VAL A 332 23.81 9.54 -0.69
CA VAL A 332 24.13 8.87 0.58
C VAL A 332 25.36 8.01 0.33
N ASP A 333 26.32 8.08 1.24
CA ASP A 333 27.47 7.17 1.18
C ASP A 333 26.99 5.72 1.35
N ALA A 334 27.49 4.81 0.52
CA ALA A 334 27.09 3.40 0.57
C ALA A 334 27.31 2.76 1.95
N SER A 335 28.33 3.21 2.69
CA SER A 335 28.61 2.76 4.07
C SER A 335 27.58 3.24 5.09
N CYS A 336 26.80 4.28 4.76
CA CYS A 336 25.71 4.80 5.60
C CYS A 336 24.36 4.17 5.31
N VAL A 337 24.24 3.35 4.27
CA VAL A 337 23.00 2.62 3.96
C VAL A 337 22.89 1.43 4.90
N VAL A 338 21.89 1.47 5.79
CA VAL A 338 21.67 0.47 6.84
C VAL A 338 20.54 -0.47 6.50
N ASP A 339 19.40 0.08 6.02
CA ASP A 339 18.19 -0.68 5.73
C ASP A 339 17.30 0.13 4.77
N THR A 340 16.86 -0.48 3.69
CA THR A 340 16.01 0.19 2.70
C THR A 340 14.51 -0.01 2.93
N THR A 341 14.14 -0.73 4.01
CA THR A 341 12.74 -0.99 4.37
C THR A 341 12.01 0.33 4.66
N GLY A 342 10.84 0.49 4.05
CA GLY A 342 10.02 1.70 4.24
C GLY A 342 10.48 2.94 3.46
N ALA A 343 11.60 2.90 2.72
CA ALA A 343 12.07 4.05 1.95
C ALA A 343 11.06 4.52 0.89
N GLY A 344 10.37 3.59 0.24
CA GLY A 344 9.29 3.88 -0.71
C GLY A 344 8.09 4.55 -0.04
N ASP A 345 7.69 4.06 1.13
CA ASP A 345 6.60 4.63 1.94
C ASP A 345 6.95 6.04 2.41
N CYS A 346 8.19 6.21 2.90
CA CYS A 346 8.74 7.51 3.29
C CYS A 346 8.73 8.50 2.13
N PHE A 347 9.18 8.08 0.94
CA PHE A 347 9.19 8.91 -0.26
C PHE A 347 7.78 9.35 -0.66
N THR A 348 6.81 8.41 -0.74
CA THR A 348 5.43 8.70 -1.14
C THR A 348 4.75 9.66 -0.15
N ALA A 349 4.91 9.43 1.15
CA ALA A 349 4.35 10.30 2.19
C ALA A 349 5.00 11.70 2.19
N ALA A 350 6.33 11.79 2.07
CA ALA A 350 7.04 13.05 2.00
C ALA A 350 6.67 13.86 0.76
N PHE A 351 6.47 13.20 -0.40
CA PHE A 351 5.96 13.85 -1.60
C PHE A 351 4.56 14.45 -1.37
N ALA A 352 3.67 13.69 -0.73
CA ALA A 352 2.32 14.16 -0.40
C ALA A 352 2.34 15.37 0.53
N VAL A 353 3.15 15.35 1.59
CA VAL A 353 3.33 16.48 2.50
C VAL A 353 3.86 17.71 1.76
N ALA A 354 4.88 17.54 0.94
CA ALA A 354 5.45 18.63 0.15
C ALA A 354 4.42 19.25 -0.83
N MET A 355 3.59 18.42 -1.46
CA MET A 355 2.49 18.86 -2.32
C MET A 355 1.46 19.69 -1.53
N LEU A 356 1.09 19.25 -0.31
CA LEU A 356 0.18 19.99 0.56
C LEU A 356 0.76 21.31 1.07
N GLU A 357 2.08 21.43 1.14
CA GLU A 357 2.78 22.69 1.42
C GLU A 357 2.91 23.61 0.20
N GLY A 358 2.30 23.25 -0.93
CA GLY A 358 2.29 24.05 -2.14
C GLY A 358 3.56 23.97 -2.98
N LYS A 359 4.44 22.97 -2.74
CA LYS A 359 5.65 22.76 -3.56
C LYS A 359 5.27 22.21 -4.94
N GLY A 360 5.97 22.68 -5.96
CA GLY A 360 5.87 22.11 -7.31
C GLY A 360 6.44 20.69 -7.41
N ASP A 361 6.09 19.97 -8.48
CA ASP A 361 6.47 18.55 -8.63
C ASP A 361 7.97 18.29 -8.43
N ALA A 362 8.85 19.08 -9.03
CA ALA A 362 10.30 18.93 -8.89
C ALA A 362 10.80 19.14 -7.45
N GLU A 363 10.26 20.17 -6.77
CA GLU A 363 10.61 20.46 -5.39
C GLU A 363 10.06 19.41 -4.42
N ALA A 364 8.84 18.92 -4.66
CA ALA A 364 8.24 17.83 -3.89
C ALA A 364 9.03 16.51 -4.05
N MET A 365 9.49 16.19 -5.27
CA MET A 365 10.36 15.05 -5.53
C MET A 365 11.72 15.18 -4.85
N ALA A 366 12.32 16.38 -4.83
CA ALA A 366 13.58 16.63 -4.13
C ALA A 366 13.42 16.47 -2.61
N TRP A 367 12.34 17.01 -2.06
CA TRP A 367 11.97 16.85 -0.65
C TRP A 367 11.77 15.38 -0.27
N ALA A 368 11.01 14.63 -1.06
CA ALA A 368 10.77 13.21 -0.88
C ALA A 368 12.08 12.38 -0.96
N SER A 369 12.96 12.74 -1.90
CA SER A 369 14.28 12.11 -2.03
C SER A 369 15.15 12.34 -0.79
N LYS A 370 15.12 13.54 -0.20
CA LYS A 370 15.82 13.84 1.06
C LYS A 370 15.25 13.00 2.21
N ALA A 371 13.92 12.92 2.37
CA ALA A 371 13.31 12.10 3.39
C ALA A 371 13.70 10.62 3.27
N ALA A 372 13.59 10.05 2.07
CA ALA A 372 13.98 8.68 1.81
C ALA A 372 15.48 8.43 2.08
N SER A 373 16.34 9.39 1.78
CA SER A 373 17.78 9.28 2.05
C SER A 373 18.11 9.22 3.54
N LEU A 374 17.35 9.90 4.39
CA LEU A 374 17.48 9.81 5.84
C LEU A 374 16.91 8.49 6.38
N CYS A 375 15.80 8.02 5.80
CA CYS A 375 15.19 6.77 6.15
C CYS A 375 16.14 5.57 5.99
N ILE A 376 16.82 5.45 4.85
CA ILE A 376 17.70 4.28 4.57
C ILE A 376 18.95 4.20 5.44
N GLN A 377 19.25 5.22 6.24
CA GLN A 377 20.39 5.24 7.16
C GLN A 377 20.04 4.69 8.56
N ARG A 378 18.82 4.16 8.73
CA ARG A 378 18.30 3.63 9.99
C ARG A 378 17.64 2.28 9.77
N ARG A 379 17.56 1.46 10.83
CA ARG A 379 16.92 0.14 10.76
C ARG A 379 15.40 0.22 10.91
N GLY A 380 14.70 -0.64 10.17
CA GLY A 380 13.26 -0.85 10.21
C GLY A 380 12.49 0.24 9.46
N ALA A 381 11.19 0.05 9.25
CA ALA A 381 10.35 1.01 8.53
C ALA A 381 9.95 2.20 9.42
N ILE A 382 9.03 2.00 10.35
CA ILE A 382 8.52 3.08 11.23
C ILE A 382 9.64 3.77 12.03
N PRO A 383 10.61 3.07 12.64
CA PRO A 383 11.68 3.73 13.39
C PRO A 383 12.62 4.59 12.54
N SER A 384 12.69 4.35 11.24
CA SER A 384 13.57 5.06 10.32
C SER A 384 12.98 6.35 9.75
N MET A 385 11.66 6.55 9.87
CA MET A 385 10.97 7.72 9.31
C MET A 385 11.52 9.02 9.87
N PRO A 386 12.04 9.93 9.03
CA PRO A 386 12.68 11.16 9.46
C PRO A 386 11.67 12.12 10.09
N ARG A 387 12.18 12.99 10.94
CA ARG A 387 11.41 14.07 11.56
C ARG A 387 11.59 15.37 10.78
N ARG A 388 10.66 16.29 10.97
CA ARG A 388 10.68 17.60 10.31
C ARG A 388 11.97 18.39 10.55
N ASP A 389 12.53 18.32 11.74
CA ASP A 389 13.74 19.03 12.15
C ASP A 389 15.03 18.44 11.53
N GLU A 390 14.95 17.27 10.88
CA GLU A 390 16.05 16.63 10.15
C GLU A 390 16.04 16.94 8.65
N MET A 391 14.97 17.59 8.16
CA MET A 391 14.73 17.85 6.73
C MET A 391 15.39 19.14 6.22
#